data_12c517badd1e13194d4c799fef18c44d
#
_entry.id   12c517badd1e13194d4c799fef18c44d
#
_cell.length_a   1.000
_cell.length_b   1.000
_cell.length_c   1.000
_cell.angle_alpha   90.00
_cell.angle_beta   90.00
_cell.angle_gamma   90.00
#
_symmetry.space_group_name_H-M   'P 1'
#
loop_
_entity.id
_entity.type
_entity.pdbx_description
1 polymer ?
#
loop_
_entity_poly.entity_id
_entity_poly.type
_entity_poly.pdbx_seq_one_letter_code
_entity_poly.pdbx_strand_id
1 'polypeptide(L)' 'MNSVADIWKIVLSRLSQDLSETTISTWFDEVEAVSIKDRTLYLHCPNAF' A
#
# COMPACT_ATOMS: atom_id res chain seq x y z
N MET A 1 -19.20 0.34 -0.79
CA MET A 1 -18.22 0.72 0.24
C MET A 1 -16.88 0.08 -0.08
N ASN A 2 -15.82 0.86 -0.03
CA ASN A 2 -14.50 0.35 -0.36
C ASN A 2 -13.89 -0.42 0.81
N SER A 3 -13.31 -1.56 0.52
CA SER A 3 -12.56 -2.30 1.51
C SER A 3 -11.19 -1.65 1.73
N VAL A 4 -10.48 -2.06 2.78
CA VAL A 4 -9.11 -1.60 3.03
C VAL A 4 -8.22 -1.93 1.85
N ALA A 5 -8.41 -3.12 1.25
CA ALA A 5 -7.62 -3.53 0.08
C ALA A 5 -7.86 -2.59 -1.11
N ASP A 6 -9.11 -2.18 -1.32
CA ASP A 6 -9.43 -1.26 -2.41
C ASP A 6 -8.77 0.11 -2.20
N ILE A 7 -8.78 0.60 -0.97
CA ILE A 7 -8.14 1.86 -0.64
C ILE A 7 -6.63 1.76 -0.85
N TRP A 8 -6.03 0.65 -0.47
CA TRP A 8 -4.61 0.42 -0.68
C TRP A 8 -4.25 0.43 -2.16
N LYS A 9 -5.12 -0.16 -3.00
CA LYS A 9 -4.91 -0.13 -4.45
C LYS A 9 -4.91 1.29 -5.00
N ILE A 10 -5.79 2.15 -4.47
CA ILE A 10 -5.84 3.55 -4.88
C ILE A 10 -4.55 4.26 -4.47
N VAL A 11 -4.08 4.02 -3.26
CA VAL A 11 -2.82 4.60 -2.77
C VAL A 11 -1.65 4.17 -3.65
N LEU A 12 -1.56 2.88 -3.97
CA LEU A 12 -0.51 2.36 -4.84
C LEU A 12 -0.57 2.98 -6.24
N SER A 13 -1.78 3.17 -6.75
CA SER A 13 -1.96 3.80 -8.06
C SER A 13 -1.41 5.22 -8.07
N ARG A 14 -1.60 5.96 -6.98
CA ARG A 14 -1.06 7.31 -6.87
C ARG A 14 0.45 7.31 -6.70
N LEU A 15 0.98 6.39 -5.92
CA LEU A 15 2.42 6.23 -5.75
C LEU A 15 3.10 5.90 -7.07
N SER A 16 2.43 5.13 -7.94
CA SER A 16 3.01 4.77 -9.23
C SER A 16 3.20 5.94 -10.17
N GLN A 17 2.58 7.09 -9.88
CA GLN A 17 2.78 8.30 -10.66
C GLN A 17 4.09 9.00 -10.29
N ASP A 18 4.55 8.80 -9.06
CA ASP A 18 5.77 9.43 -8.55
C ASP A 18 6.94 8.48 -8.49
N LEU A 19 6.67 7.19 -8.32
CA LEU A 19 7.68 6.16 -8.20
C LEU A 19 7.65 5.24 -9.40
N SER A 20 8.81 4.67 -9.76
CA SER A 20 8.86 3.71 -10.85
C SER A 20 8.15 2.41 -10.46
N GLU A 21 7.69 1.68 -11.47
CA GLU A 21 7.07 0.38 -11.25
C GLU A 21 8.02 -0.58 -10.53
N THR A 22 9.30 -0.52 -10.85
CA THR A 22 10.31 -1.34 -10.20
C THR A 22 10.41 -1.02 -8.71
N THR A 23 10.38 0.27 -8.35
CA THR A 23 10.44 0.69 -6.96
C THR A 23 9.22 0.18 -6.19
N ILE A 24 8.03 0.33 -6.78
CA ILE A 24 6.80 -0.13 -6.13
C ILE A 24 6.82 -1.64 -5.96
N SER A 25 7.24 -2.37 -6.99
CA SER A 25 7.33 -3.83 -6.93
C SER A 25 8.33 -4.29 -5.87
N THR A 26 9.45 -3.59 -5.73
CA THR A 26 10.50 -3.96 -4.78
C THR A 26 10.07 -3.72 -3.33
N TRP A 27 9.44 -2.58 -3.06
CA TRP A 27 9.18 -2.15 -1.68
C TRP A 27 7.76 -2.42 -1.21
N PHE A 28 6.79 -2.44 -2.10
CA PHE A 28 5.38 -2.51 -1.74
C PHE A 28 4.66 -3.77 -2.18
N ASP A 29 5.29 -4.61 -2.97
CA ASP A 29 4.63 -5.78 -3.56
C ASP A 29 4.09 -6.73 -2.49
N GLU A 30 4.81 -6.91 -1.40
CA GLU A 30 4.42 -7.81 -0.32
C GLU A 30 3.73 -7.10 0.84
N VAL A 31 3.54 -5.79 0.74
CA VAL A 31 2.86 -5.03 1.78
C VAL A 31 1.36 -5.27 1.69
N GLU A 32 0.75 -5.57 2.80
CA GLU A 32 -0.68 -5.82 2.90
C GLU A 32 -1.37 -4.75 3.72
N ALA A 33 -2.53 -4.30 3.24
CA ALA A 33 -3.37 -3.37 3.98
C ALA A 33 -4.16 -4.16 5.02
N VAL A 34 -4.03 -3.77 6.29
CA VAL A 34 -4.64 -4.47 7.41
C VAL A 34 -5.92 -3.78 7.86
N SER A 35 -5.85 -2.49 8.14
CA SER A 35 -7.01 -1.77 8.64
C SER A 35 -6.84 -0.26 8.45
N ILE A 36 -7.96 0.45 8.62
CA ILE A 36 -7.97 1.91 8.66
C ILE A 36 -8.62 2.32 9.96
N LYS A 37 -7.97 3.24 10.68
CA LYS A 37 -8.50 3.76 11.92
C LYS A 37 -7.98 5.18 12.12
N ASP A 38 -8.88 6.10 12.47
CA ASP A 38 -8.52 7.50 12.73
C ASP A 38 -7.72 8.13 11.59
N ARG A 39 -8.16 7.89 10.36
CA ARG A 39 -7.50 8.39 9.14
C ARG A 39 -6.09 7.84 8.94
N THR A 40 -5.79 6.74 9.60
CA THR A 40 -4.49 6.09 9.49
C THR A 40 -4.65 4.72 8.83
N LEU A 41 -3.87 4.48 7.79
CA LEU A 41 -3.86 3.19 7.11
C LEU A 41 -2.74 2.35 7.72
N TYR A 42 -3.13 1.20 8.28
CA TYR A 42 -2.19 0.26 8.88
C TYR A 42 -1.79 -0.79 7.86
N LEU A 43 -0.51 -0.94 7.66
CA LEU A 43 0.05 -1.89 6.70
C LEU A 43 0.89 -2.93 7.41
N HIS A 44 0.90 -4.13 6.86
CA HIS A 44 1.78 -5.19 7.32
C HIS A 44 2.92 -5.36 6.31
N CYS A 45 4.14 -5.23 6.80
CA CYS A 45 5.34 -5.41 5.98
C CYS A 45 6.02 -6.71 6.43
N PRO A 46 5.98 -7.76 5.60
CA PRO A 46 6.53 -9.07 5.99
C PRO A 46 8.04 -9.08 6.11
N ASN A 47 8.71 -8.13 5.48
CA ASN A 47 10.18 -8.06 5.52
C ASN A 47 10.62 -6.82 6.28
N ALA A 48 11.62 -6.98 7.13
CA ALA A 48 12.25 -5.87 7.83
C ALA A 48 13.44 -5.37 7.01
N PHE A 49 13.37 -4.12 6.63
CA PHE A 49 14.45 -3.46 5.90
C PHE A 49 15.04 -2.35 6.74
#